data_77a11c0e306ccf86b64b1bde30189a4a
#
_entry.id   77a11c0e306ccf86b64b1bde30189a4a
#
_cell.length_a   1.000
_cell.length_b   1.000
_cell.length_c   1.000
_cell.angle_alpha   90.00
_cell.angle_beta   90.00
_cell.angle_gamma   90.00
#
_symmetry.space_group_name_H-M   'P 1'
#
loop_
_entity.id
_entity.type
_entity.pdbx_description
1 polymer ?
#
loop_
_entity_poly.entity_id
_entity_poly.type
_entity_poly.pdbx_seq_one_letter_code
_entity_poly.pdbx_strand_id
1 'polypeptide(L)'
;MLIKKILIAMMFVLMLGAGSVQAGGDAARGAELAADCADCHGDDGMGDEDFPQLAGMDAKEHAQKLADFQGSDSEMADYVEGLSEQDMADLAAYYATLSGG
;
A
#
# COMPACT_ATOMS: atom_id res chain seq x y z
N MET A 1 39.94 4.55 17.90
CA MET A 1 39.74 5.54 16.90
C MET A 1 39.22 4.99 15.61
N LEU A 2 39.93 4.07 15.04
CA LEU A 2 39.43 3.46 13.81
C LEU A 2 38.09 2.75 14.02
N ILE A 3 37.93 2.13 15.14
CA ILE A 3 36.72 1.42 15.45
C ILE A 3 35.52 2.33 15.44
N LYS A 4 35.69 3.51 15.92
CA LYS A 4 34.60 4.47 15.96
C LYS A 4 34.09 4.80 14.58
N LYS A 5 35.02 4.97 13.65
CA LYS A 5 34.65 5.32 12.30
C LYS A 5 33.88 4.21 11.64
N ILE A 6 34.27 3.02 11.90
CA ILE A 6 33.59 1.87 11.34
C ILE A 6 32.17 1.78 11.82
N LEU A 7 31.98 2.01 13.09
CA LEU A 7 30.65 1.95 13.66
C LEU A 7 29.71 2.95 13.05
N ILE A 8 30.23 4.14 12.83
CA ILE A 8 29.42 5.18 12.24
C ILE A 8 28.98 4.81 10.85
N ALA A 9 29.89 4.25 10.09
CA ALA A 9 29.56 3.84 8.73
C ALA A 9 28.45 2.81 8.71
N MET A 10 28.49 1.89 9.62
CA MET A 10 27.50 0.84 9.66
C MET A 10 26.12 1.38 10.00
N MET A 11 26.07 2.29 10.92
CA MET A 11 24.80 2.87 11.29
C MET A 11 24.18 3.59 10.11
N PHE A 12 25.01 4.25 9.35
CA PHE A 12 24.52 4.97 8.22
C PHE A 12 23.88 4.07 7.20
N VAL A 13 24.49 2.93 6.95
CA VAL A 13 23.95 1.97 6.01
C VAL A 13 22.60 1.45 6.46
N LEU A 14 22.46 1.21 7.73
CA LEU A 14 21.19 0.74 8.26
C LEU A 14 20.10 1.74 8.05
N MET A 15 20.41 3.00 8.18
CA MET A 15 19.41 4.02 7.98
C MET A 15 18.90 4.06 6.56
N LEU A 16 19.77 3.82 5.61
CA LEU A 16 19.35 3.78 4.23
C LEU A 16 18.37 2.66 4.00
N GLY A 17 18.66 1.51 4.56
CA GLY A 17 17.77 0.38 4.43
C GLY A 17 16.42 0.65 5.04
N ALA A 18 16.43 1.28 6.20
CA ALA A 18 15.18 1.56 6.88
C ALA A 18 14.33 2.55 6.12
N GLY A 19 14.97 3.42 5.33
CA GLY A 19 14.24 4.41 4.58
C GLY A 19 13.30 3.85 3.55
N SER A 20 13.48 2.59 3.15
CA SER A 20 12.63 1.99 2.16
C SER A 20 11.35 1.41 2.76
N VAL A 21 11.30 1.29 4.07
CA VAL A 21 10.14 0.75 4.74
C VAL A 21 9.30 1.89 5.29
N GLN A 22 8.13 2.03 4.75
CA GLN A 22 7.24 3.13 5.12
C GLN A 22 6.22 2.68 6.14
N ALA A 23 5.95 3.51 7.12
CA ALA A 23 4.90 3.22 8.06
C ALA A 23 3.56 3.14 7.35
N GLY A 24 3.40 3.93 6.29
CA GLY A 24 2.17 3.94 5.53
C GLY A 24 2.12 2.94 4.40
N GLY A 25 3.19 2.16 4.22
CA GLY A 25 3.22 1.16 3.17
C GLY A 25 4.16 1.51 2.03
N ASP A 26 4.38 0.52 1.18
CA ASP A 26 5.30 0.61 0.04
C ASP A 26 4.48 0.67 -1.24
N ALA A 27 4.47 1.83 -1.88
CA ALA A 27 3.67 2.04 -3.08
C ALA A 27 4.10 1.15 -4.24
N ALA A 28 5.40 0.87 -4.37
CA ALA A 28 5.86 0.03 -5.46
C ALA A 28 5.35 -1.40 -5.33
N ARG A 29 5.35 -1.91 -4.10
CA ARG A 29 4.81 -3.24 -3.87
C ARG A 29 3.29 -3.22 -4.01
N GLY A 30 2.68 -2.12 -3.61
CA GLY A 30 1.24 -1.97 -3.76
C GLY A 30 0.83 -2.02 -5.22
N ALA A 31 1.63 -1.47 -6.11
CA ALA A 31 1.34 -1.53 -7.54
C ALA A 31 1.28 -2.97 -8.03
N GLU A 32 2.14 -3.83 -7.51
CA GLU A 32 2.12 -5.23 -7.89
C GLU A 32 0.88 -5.94 -7.35
N LEU A 33 0.49 -5.61 -6.13
CA LEU A 33 -0.68 -6.21 -5.52
C LEU A 33 -1.97 -5.73 -6.17
N ALA A 34 -1.94 -4.59 -6.81
CA ALA A 34 -3.14 -3.98 -7.36
C ALA A 34 -3.69 -4.65 -8.60
N ALA A 35 -2.97 -5.61 -9.17
CA ALA A 35 -3.40 -6.25 -10.41
C ALA A 35 -4.83 -6.79 -10.32
N ASP A 36 -5.17 -7.44 -9.23
CA ASP A 36 -6.51 -7.98 -9.05
C ASP A 36 -7.56 -6.89 -8.86
N CYS A 37 -7.16 -5.80 -8.24
CA CYS A 37 -8.07 -4.68 -8.00
C CYS A 37 -8.40 -3.96 -9.31
N ALA A 38 -7.43 -3.92 -10.21
CA ALA A 38 -7.59 -3.22 -11.47
C ALA A 38 -8.65 -3.82 -12.36
N ASP A 39 -8.93 -5.11 -12.20
CA ASP A 39 -9.95 -5.76 -13.01
C ASP A 39 -11.32 -5.09 -12.88
N CYS A 40 -11.62 -4.56 -11.71
CA CYS A 40 -12.89 -3.90 -11.48
C CYS A 40 -12.75 -2.39 -11.33
N HIS A 41 -11.72 -1.96 -10.63
CA HIS A 41 -11.55 -0.54 -10.33
C HIS A 41 -10.75 0.23 -11.38
N GLY A 42 -10.23 -0.48 -12.39
CA GLY A 42 -9.49 0.15 -13.46
C GLY A 42 -8.00 0.25 -13.18
N ASP A 43 -7.19 0.27 -14.23
CA ASP A 43 -5.74 0.40 -14.10
C ASP A 43 -5.33 1.71 -13.47
N ASP A 44 -6.14 2.74 -13.65
CA ASP A 44 -5.88 4.05 -13.07
C ASP A 44 -6.58 4.26 -11.73
N GLY A 45 -7.33 3.25 -11.28
CA GLY A 45 -8.02 3.32 -10.00
C GLY A 45 -9.23 4.24 -9.98
N MET A 46 -9.69 4.69 -11.14
CA MET A 46 -10.79 5.65 -11.18
C MET A 46 -12.16 5.01 -11.01
N GLY A 47 -12.26 3.71 -11.18
CA GLY A 47 -13.54 3.04 -11.06
C GLY A 47 -14.50 3.41 -12.18
N ASP A 48 -15.77 3.11 -11.98
CA ASP A 48 -16.82 3.46 -12.92
C ASP A 48 -18.16 3.51 -12.17
N GLU A 49 -19.26 3.36 -12.90
CA GLU A 49 -20.57 3.41 -12.28
C GLU A 49 -20.81 2.32 -11.24
N ASP A 50 -20.19 1.16 -11.44
CA ASP A 50 -20.40 0.02 -10.57
C ASP A 50 -19.33 -0.14 -9.50
N PHE A 51 -18.16 0.47 -9.71
CA PHE A 51 -17.02 0.30 -8.81
C PHE A 51 -16.45 1.64 -8.40
N PRO A 52 -16.27 1.87 -7.10
CA PRO A 52 -15.82 3.18 -6.63
C PRO A 52 -14.39 3.51 -7.01
N GLN A 53 -14.12 4.79 -7.03
CA GLN A 53 -12.79 5.31 -7.29
C GLN A 53 -11.87 5.03 -6.10
N LEU A 54 -10.69 4.53 -6.38
CA LEU A 54 -9.66 4.28 -5.37
C LEU A 54 -8.53 5.29 -5.49
N ALA A 55 -8.29 5.80 -6.69
CA ALA A 55 -7.20 6.74 -6.93
C ALA A 55 -7.37 8.00 -6.09
N GLY A 56 -6.29 8.41 -5.44
CA GLY A 56 -6.30 9.62 -4.64
C GLY A 56 -6.90 9.49 -3.25
N MET A 57 -7.36 8.30 -2.90
CA MET A 57 -7.92 8.10 -1.56
C MET A 57 -6.83 8.20 -0.51
N ASP A 58 -7.14 8.80 0.63
CA ASP A 58 -6.22 8.88 1.74
C ASP A 58 -5.76 7.48 2.13
N ALA A 59 -4.44 7.29 2.23
CA ALA A 59 -3.90 5.95 2.45
C ALA A 59 -4.38 5.32 3.75
N LYS A 60 -4.47 6.09 4.81
CA LYS A 60 -4.90 5.55 6.09
C LYS A 60 -6.35 5.10 6.03
N GLU A 61 -7.18 5.91 5.42
CA GLU A 61 -8.58 5.60 5.26
C GLU A 61 -8.77 4.38 4.36
N HIS A 62 -8.01 4.31 3.27
CA HIS A 62 -8.10 3.20 2.35
C HIS A 62 -7.71 1.88 3.01
N ALA A 63 -6.60 1.89 3.74
CA ALA A 63 -6.16 0.68 4.45
C ALA A 63 -7.23 0.22 5.43
N GLN A 64 -7.88 1.16 6.11
CA GLN A 64 -8.92 0.83 7.06
C GLN A 64 -10.13 0.20 6.35
N LYS A 65 -10.49 0.76 5.20
CA LYS A 65 -11.62 0.19 4.44
C LYS A 65 -11.32 -1.22 3.96
N LEU A 66 -10.09 -1.47 3.52
CA LEU A 66 -9.71 -2.81 3.10
C LEU A 66 -9.83 -3.79 4.27
N ALA A 67 -9.38 -3.38 5.45
CA ALA A 67 -9.48 -4.21 6.64
C ALA A 67 -10.94 -4.46 7.02
N ASP A 68 -11.78 -3.45 6.85
CA ASP A 68 -13.21 -3.59 7.17
C ASP A 68 -13.91 -4.58 6.25
N PHE A 69 -13.43 -4.74 5.03
CA PHE A 69 -14.02 -5.68 4.11
C PHE A 69 -13.69 -7.13 4.46
N GLN A 70 -12.61 -7.36 5.19
CA GLN A 70 -12.23 -8.71 5.56
C GLN A 70 -13.33 -9.31 6.46
N GLY A 71 -13.84 -10.45 6.05
CA GLY A 71 -14.90 -11.10 6.81
C GLY A 71 -16.27 -10.49 6.65
N SER A 72 -16.42 -9.51 5.77
CA SER A 72 -17.73 -8.88 5.54
C SER A 72 -18.53 -9.65 4.49
N ASP A 73 -19.74 -9.19 4.24
CA ASP A 73 -20.61 -9.78 3.22
C ASP A 73 -20.37 -9.16 1.84
N SER A 74 -19.48 -8.20 1.74
CA SER A 74 -19.18 -7.54 0.48
C SER A 74 -18.43 -8.46 -0.48
N GLU A 75 -18.61 -8.23 -1.77
CA GLU A 75 -17.83 -8.95 -2.77
C GLU A 75 -16.34 -8.71 -2.59
N MET A 76 -15.99 -7.56 -2.02
CA MET A 76 -14.60 -7.24 -1.76
C MET A 76 -13.95 -8.19 -0.77
N ALA A 77 -14.74 -8.84 0.07
CA ALA A 77 -14.19 -9.74 1.08
C ALA A 77 -13.31 -10.83 0.44
N ASP A 78 -13.73 -11.36 -0.70
CA ASP A 78 -12.98 -12.42 -1.36
C ASP A 78 -11.61 -11.94 -1.86
N TYR A 79 -11.50 -10.68 -2.20
CA TYR A 79 -10.27 -10.13 -2.73
C TYR A 79 -9.29 -9.69 -1.64
N VAL A 80 -9.80 -9.41 -0.46
CA VAL A 80 -8.95 -8.89 0.61
C VAL A 80 -8.66 -9.88 1.72
N GLU A 81 -9.33 -11.00 1.76
CA GLU A 81 -9.18 -11.90 2.91
C GLU A 81 -7.77 -12.47 3.06
N GLY A 82 -7.05 -12.60 1.96
CA GLY A 82 -5.69 -13.11 2.00
C GLY A 82 -4.63 -12.05 2.23
N LEU A 83 -5.03 -10.80 2.37
CA LEU A 83 -4.07 -9.71 2.51
C LEU A 83 -3.65 -9.52 3.96
N SER A 84 -2.36 -9.28 4.16
CA SER A 84 -1.85 -8.92 5.47
C SER A 84 -2.08 -7.43 5.71
N GLU A 85 -1.86 -6.99 6.94
CA GLU A 85 -1.94 -5.57 7.22
C GLU A 85 -0.94 -4.78 6.37
N GLN A 86 0.25 -5.35 6.16
CA GLN A 86 1.25 -4.69 5.33
C GLN A 86 0.78 -4.63 3.88
N ASP A 87 0.17 -5.70 3.38
CA ASP A 87 -0.36 -5.71 2.01
C ASP A 87 -1.37 -4.60 1.82
N MET A 88 -2.26 -4.44 2.77
CA MET A 88 -3.29 -3.41 2.69
C MET A 88 -2.69 -2.01 2.77
N ALA A 89 -1.66 -1.83 3.60
CA ALA A 89 -0.97 -0.56 3.68
C ALA A 89 -0.24 -0.25 2.37
N ASP A 90 0.35 -1.26 1.76
CA ASP A 90 1.07 -1.09 0.50
C ASP A 90 0.10 -0.72 -0.64
N LEU A 91 -1.03 -1.41 -0.71
CA LEU A 91 -2.06 -1.08 -1.69
C LEU A 91 -2.56 0.34 -1.51
N ALA A 92 -2.85 0.70 -0.27
CA ALA A 92 -3.35 2.03 0.03
C ALA A 92 -2.32 3.11 -0.35
N ALA A 93 -1.04 2.84 -0.09
CA ALA A 93 0.01 3.78 -0.45
C ALA A 93 0.09 3.95 -1.96
N TYR A 94 -0.07 2.87 -2.70
CA TYR A 94 -0.03 2.94 -4.15
C TYR A 94 -1.17 3.79 -4.69
N TYR A 95 -2.41 3.51 -4.29
CA TYR A 95 -3.54 4.26 -4.80
C TYR A 95 -3.50 5.73 -4.39
N ALA A 96 -2.89 6.03 -3.25
CA ALA A 96 -2.73 7.41 -2.83
C ALA A 96 -1.80 8.20 -3.76
N THR A 97 -0.94 7.52 -4.51
CA THR A 97 -0.05 8.19 -5.46
C THR A 97 -0.74 8.51 -6.77
N LEU A 98 -1.89 7.92 -7.03
CA LEU A 98 -2.58 8.13 -8.29
C LEU A 98 -3.43 9.38 -8.25
N SER A 99 -3.56 10.02 -9.40
CA SER A 99 -4.34 11.24 -9.47
C SER A 99 -5.82 10.91 -9.39
N GLY A 100 -6.52 11.52 -8.47
CA GLY A 100 -7.92 11.24 -8.24
C GLY A 100 -8.88 11.99 -9.14
N GLY A 101 -8.39 12.53 -10.23
CA GLY A 101 -9.25 13.26 -11.16
C GLY A 101 -9.40 14.68 -10.79
#